data_4dc5ad6debd9617c3a61fdb487473121
#
_entry.id   4dc5ad6debd9617c3a61fdb487473121
#
_cell.length_a   1.000
_cell.length_b   1.000
_cell.length_c   1.000
_cell.angle_alpha   90.00
_cell.angle_beta   90.00
_cell.angle_gamma   90.00
#
_symmetry.space_group_name_H-M   'P 1'
#
loop_
_entity.id
_entity.type
_entity.pdbx_description
1 polymer ?
#
loop_
_entity_poly.entity_id
_entity_poly.type
_entity_poly.pdbx_seq_one_letter_code
_entity_poly.pdbx_strand_id
1 'polypeptide(L)'
;MYLCRYYYKTLIEYSQSGKKFSKIFSIVVYAFLALWMGACKSEPVRLPELSGHRGADCIAPENTLASADSCIKYKIDFMECDICISKDSVFYLLHDSTLDRTTNGTGLIREWLSADIDTLDAGSWFGEKFSGQCVPRLDVLLRKAKQNGLKLTLDYRTGDFGQLLDLVRREGMLENCTFTFWSDKEAKAFRQVAPEIRTLQAYVGGGAELDKVIAEINPNIAVIRIDSLDKLLVERCHKKGLKVLALALGTDDVEESDRKAIELGVDVLATDRPELFVKKYRPEHTWTK
;
A
#
# COMPACT_ATOMS: atom_id res chain seq x y z
N MET A 1 -29.79 3.65 -17.61
CA MET A 1 -31.04 3.77 -16.78
C MET A 1 -32.22 4.35 -17.55
N TYR A 2 -32.08 5.30 -18.48
CA TYR A 2 -33.17 5.91 -19.27
C TYR A 2 -33.82 4.96 -20.31
N LEU A 3 -33.05 4.12 -20.99
CA LEU A 3 -33.54 3.14 -21.97
C LEU A 3 -34.42 2.05 -21.34
N CYS A 4 -34.13 1.62 -20.12
CA CYS A 4 -34.88 0.58 -19.42
C CYS A 4 -36.33 1.03 -19.07
N ARG A 5 -36.49 2.32 -18.68
CA ARG A 5 -37.82 2.90 -18.41
C ARG A 5 -38.69 3.06 -19.68
N TYR A 6 -38.05 3.35 -20.81
CA TYR A 6 -38.75 3.52 -22.09
C TYR A 6 -39.31 2.17 -22.56
N TYR A 7 -38.50 1.12 -22.55
CA TYR A 7 -38.95 -0.23 -22.94
C TYR A 7 -40.02 -0.81 -22.00
N TYR A 8 -39.93 -0.58 -20.70
CA TYR A 8 -40.94 -1.05 -19.75
C TYR A 8 -42.30 -0.39 -19.97
N LYS A 9 -42.33 0.90 -20.27
CA LYS A 9 -43.56 1.65 -20.58
C LYS A 9 -44.20 1.16 -21.88
N THR A 10 -43.42 0.91 -22.90
CA THR A 10 -43.90 0.41 -24.23
C THR A 10 -44.46 -1.03 -24.09
N LEU A 11 -43.87 -1.88 -23.25
CA LEU A 11 -44.34 -3.24 -23.01
C LEU A 11 -45.69 -3.28 -22.24
N ILE A 12 -45.90 -2.35 -21.30
CA ILE A 12 -47.17 -2.24 -20.57
C ILE A 12 -48.30 -1.75 -21.49
N GLU A 13 -48.01 -0.74 -22.33
CA GLU A 13 -49.00 -0.21 -23.32
C GLU A 13 -49.37 -1.26 -24.36
N TYR A 14 -48.45 -2.12 -24.79
CA TYR A 14 -48.67 -3.21 -25.75
C TYR A 14 -49.48 -4.38 -25.10
N SER A 15 -49.29 -4.63 -23.81
CA SER A 15 -50.08 -5.64 -23.04
C SER A 15 -51.56 -5.27 -22.90
N GLN A 16 -51.90 -3.99 -22.89
CA GLN A 16 -53.26 -3.50 -22.77
C GLN A 16 -54.05 -3.52 -24.11
N SER A 17 -53.36 -3.75 -25.23
CA SER A 17 -53.99 -3.73 -26.58
C SER A 17 -54.74 -5.01 -26.97
N GLY A 18 -54.97 -5.94 -26.04
CA GLY A 18 -55.85 -7.08 -26.23
C GLY A 18 -55.41 -8.18 -27.21
N LYS A 19 -54.16 -8.17 -27.68
CA LYS A 19 -53.61 -9.24 -28.52
C LYS A 19 -53.14 -10.40 -27.62
N LYS A 20 -53.73 -11.59 -27.78
CA LYS A 20 -53.34 -12.81 -27.10
C LYS A 20 -51.87 -13.18 -27.44
N PHE A 21 -50.94 -12.74 -26.65
CA PHE A 21 -49.57 -13.30 -26.65
C PHE A 21 -49.63 -14.73 -26.15
N SER A 22 -48.99 -15.66 -26.86
CA SER A 22 -48.91 -17.04 -26.38
C SER A 22 -48.13 -17.02 -25.03
N LYS A 23 -48.62 -17.80 -24.06
CA LYS A 23 -47.97 -17.93 -22.73
C LYS A 23 -46.47 -18.22 -22.84
N ILE A 24 -46.07 -18.90 -23.93
CA ILE A 24 -44.66 -19.25 -24.21
C ILE A 24 -43.82 -17.97 -24.49
N PHE A 25 -44.37 -17.02 -25.26
CA PHE A 25 -43.66 -15.77 -25.56
C PHE A 25 -43.43 -14.91 -24.30
N SER A 26 -44.45 -14.84 -23.43
CA SER A 26 -44.33 -14.15 -22.15
C SER A 26 -43.28 -14.81 -21.25
N ILE A 27 -43.23 -16.13 -21.18
CA ILE A 27 -42.23 -16.88 -20.38
C ILE A 27 -40.81 -16.63 -20.92
N VAL A 28 -40.64 -16.64 -22.25
CA VAL A 28 -39.32 -16.37 -22.88
C VAL A 28 -38.87 -14.94 -22.60
N VAL A 29 -39.76 -13.95 -22.69
CA VAL A 29 -39.42 -12.54 -22.41
C VAL A 29 -39.06 -12.35 -20.92
N TYR A 30 -39.85 -12.98 -20.00
CA TYR A 30 -39.52 -12.92 -18.58
C TYR A 30 -38.22 -13.66 -18.24
N ALA A 31 -37.93 -14.79 -18.87
CA ALA A 31 -36.66 -15.50 -18.71
C ALA A 31 -35.47 -14.67 -19.26
N PHE A 32 -35.64 -14.01 -20.40
CA PHE A 32 -34.61 -13.11 -20.96
C PHE A 32 -34.37 -11.87 -20.07
N LEU A 33 -35.44 -11.27 -19.52
CA LEU A 33 -35.35 -10.16 -18.58
C LEU A 33 -34.72 -10.59 -17.26
N ALA A 34 -35.04 -11.77 -16.76
CA ALA A 34 -34.42 -12.32 -15.55
C ALA A 34 -32.93 -12.66 -15.74
N LEU A 35 -32.57 -13.21 -16.91
CA LEU A 35 -31.16 -13.43 -17.29
C LEU A 35 -30.41 -12.11 -17.47
N TRP A 36 -31.05 -11.09 -18.02
CA TRP A 36 -30.44 -9.78 -18.21
C TRP A 36 -30.29 -8.98 -16.89
N MET A 37 -31.27 -9.10 -15.96
CA MET A 37 -31.16 -8.54 -14.61
C MET A 37 -30.19 -9.32 -13.72
N GLY A 38 -29.97 -10.60 -13.98
CA GLY A 38 -28.95 -11.41 -13.30
C GLY A 38 -27.52 -11.14 -13.76
N ALA A 39 -27.34 -10.58 -14.98
CA ALA A 39 -26.02 -10.29 -15.55
C ALA A 39 -25.41 -8.95 -15.07
N CYS A 40 -26.20 -8.08 -14.42
CA CYS A 40 -25.71 -6.83 -13.82
C CYS A 40 -25.46 -6.99 -12.31
N LYS A 41 -24.81 -8.08 -11.88
CA LYS A 41 -24.10 -8.04 -10.61
C LYS A 41 -22.82 -7.25 -10.88
N SER A 42 -22.80 -5.97 -10.50
CA SER A 42 -21.53 -5.28 -10.36
C SER A 42 -20.65 -6.13 -9.45
N GLU A 43 -19.49 -6.57 -9.97
CA GLU A 43 -18.48 -7.18 -9.12
C GLU A 43 -18.28 -6.26 -7.89
N PRO A 44 -18.19 -6.81 -6.70
CA PRO A 44 -17.91 -5.99 -5.53
C PRO A 44 -16.63 -5.21 -5.78
N VAL A 45 -16.68 -3.90 -5.58
CA VAL A 45 -15.51 -3.03 -5.73
C VAL A 45 -14.42 -3.54 -4.80
N ARG A 46 -13.34 -4.06 -5.36
CA ARG A 46 -12.18 -4.51 -4.58
C ARG A 46 -11.41 -3.28 -4.12
N LEU A 47 -11.33 -3.09 -2.81
CA LEU A 47 -10.47 -2.05 -2.24
C LEU A 47 -9.00 -2.51 -2.29
N PRO A 48 -8.06 -1.59 -2.56
CA PRO A 48 -6.64 -1.89 -2.47
C PRO A 48 -6.23 -2.22 -1.03
N GLU A 49 -5.17 -3.01 -0.85
CA GLU A 49 -4.45 -3.04 0.43
C GLU A 49 -3.89 -1.64 0.70
N LEU A 50 -3.79 -1.26 1.97
CA LEU A 50 -3.38 0.08 2.36
C LEU A 50 -1.98 0.04 2.96
N SER A 51 -1.10 0.93 2.49
CA SER A 51 0.24 1.12 3.03
C SER A 51 0.35 2.52 3.62
N GLY A 52 0.56 2.60 4.94
CA GLY A 52 0.86 3.87 5.60
C GLY A 52 2.32 4.24 5.40
N HIS A 53 2.57 5.40 4.76
CA HIS A 53 3.90 5.94 4.52
C HIS A 53 4.55 6.33 5.84
N ARG A 54 5.73 5.79 6.13
CA ARG A 54 6.45 5.89 7.42
C ARG A 54 5.56 5.53 8.62
N GLY A 55 4.56 4.70 8.38
CA GLY A 55 3.48 4.36 9.30
C GLY A 55 2.24 5.21 9.10
N ALA A 56 1.67 5.75 10.20
CA ALA A 56 0.54 6.68 10.14
C ALA A 56 1.06 8.09 10.50
N ASP A 57 1.91 8.66 9.65
CA ASP A 57 2.74 9.84 9.93
C ASP A 57 1.93 11.14 10.10
N CYS A 58 0.68 11.20 9.65
CA CYS A 58 -0.22 12.32 9.93
C CYS A 58 -0.78 12.33 11.37
N ILE A 59 -0.73 11.22 12.10
CA ILE A 59 -1.32 11.11 13.44
C ILE A 59 -0.35 10.67 14.54
N ALA A 60 0.84 10.20 14.15
CA ALA A 60 1.92 9.80 15.03
C ALA A 60 3.28 10.13 14.37
N PRO A 61 4.37 10.33 15.11
CA PRO A 61 5.67 10.64 14.53
C PRO A 61 6.12 9.53 13.59
N GLU A 62 6.59 9.92 12.39
CA GLU A 62 7.06 9.01 11.35
C GLU A 62 8.12 8.03 11.86
N ASN A 63 8.15 6.82 11.29
CA ASN A 63 9.17 5.83 11.59
C ASN A 63 9.33 5.49 13.09
N THR A 64 8.24 5.52 13.88
CA THR A 64 8.25 5.18 15.30
C THR A 64 7.35 3.99 15.63
N LEU A 65 7.51 3.43 16.83
CA LEU A 65 6.59 2.40 17.32
C LEU A 65 5.18 2.96 17.55
N ALA A 66 5.04 4.27 17.85
CA ALA A 66 3.75 4.92 17.98
C ALA A 66 3.01 4.99 16.64
N SER A 67 3.72 5.20 15.52
CA SER A 67 3.10 5.14 14.20
C SER A 67 2.74 3.70 13.80
N ALA A 68 3.54 2.70 14.19
CA ALA A 68 3.20 1.29 14.03
C ALA A 68 1.95 0.91 14.85
N ASP A 69 1.82 1.40 16.10
CA ASP A 69 0.61 1.20 16.91
C ASP A 69 -0.63 1.82 16.27
N SER A 70 -0.46 2.95 15.59
CA SER A 70 -1.53 3.58 14.83
C SER A 70 -1.93 2.72 13.62
N CYS A 71 -0.97 2.17 12.88
CA CYS A 71 -1.25 1.22 11.79
C CYS A 71 -2.03 0.00 12.29
N ILE A 72 -1.61 -0.61 13.40
CA ILE A 72 -2.28 -1.76 14.02
C ILE A 72 -3.71 -1.39 14.44
N LYS A 73 -3.87 -0.24 15.11
CA LYS A 73 -5.17 0.25 15.58
C LYS A 73 -6.18 0.45 14.45
N TYR A 74 -5.75 1.02 13.34
CA TYR A 74 -6.60 1.29 12.17
C TYR A 74 -6.63 0.11 11.18
N LYS A 75 -5.99 -1.01 11.50
CA LYS A 75 -5.91 -2.20 10.64
C LYS A 75 -5.41 -1.85 9.23
N ILE A 76 -4.36 -1.04 9.18
CA ILE A 76 -3.61 -0.77 7.96
C ILE A 76 -2.87 -2.04 7.57
N ASP A 77 -2.87 -2.39 6.29
CA ASP A 77 -2.32 -3.68 5.83
C ASP A 77 -0.80 -3.69 5.88
N PHE A 78 -0.16 -2.57 5.53
CA PHE A 78 1.30 -2.39 5.52
C PHE A 78 1.70 -1.12 6.27
N MET A 79 2.77 -1.20 7.04
CA MET A 79 3.56 -0.05 7.43
C MET A 79 4.77 0.03 6.51
N GLU A 80 4.89 1.10 5.74
CA GLU A 80 6.16 1.42 5.12
C GLU A 80 7.06 2.09 6.15
N CYS A 81 8.36 1.78 6.11
CA CYS A 81 9.38 2.32 7.00
C CYS A 81 10.75 2.34 6.35
N ASP A 82 11.48 3.42 6.63
CA ASP A 82 12.82 3.68 6.10
C ASP A 82 13.89 3.02 6.98
N ILE A 83 14.84 2.32 6.36
CA ILE A 83 15.83 1.51 7.07
C ILE A 83 17.23 2.10 6.90
N CYS A 84 17.79 2.58 8.00
CA CYS A 84 19.17 3.06 8.11
C CYS A 84 20.01 2.16 9.04
N ILE A 85 21.33 2.30 8.97
CA ILE A 85 22.26 1.52 9.79
C ILE A 85 23.15 2.44 10.64
N SER A 86 23.38 2.05 11.90
CA SER A 86 24.33 2.69 12.83
C SER A 86 25.78 2.32 12.49
N LYS A 87 26.72 2.98 13.19
CA LYS A 87 28.16 2.72 13.08
C LYS A 87 28.55 1.29 13.43
N ASP A 88 27.88 0.69 14.38
CA ASP A 88 28.08 -0.68 14.85
C ASP A 88 27.09 -1.70 14.26
N SER A 89 26.56 -1.36 13.05
CA SER A 89 25.75 -2.26 12.21
C SER A 89 24.42 -2.69 12.80
N VAL A 90 23.76 -1.83 13.57
CA VAL A 90 22.38 -2.03 14.03
C VAL A 90 21.43 -1.28 13.11
N PHE A 91 20.36 -1.93 12.64
CA PHE A 91 19.34 -1.30 11.79
C PHE A 91 18.32 -0.53 12.61
N TYR A 92 18.02 0.69 12.16
CA TYR A 92 17.06 1.63 12.74
C TYR A 92 16.05 2.13 11.72
N LEU A 93 14.93 2.64 12.20
CA LEU A 93 13.93 3.31 11.39
C LEU A 93 14.24 4.81 11.36
N LEU A 94 14.67 5.31 10.20
CA LEU A 94 14.94 6.74 9.98
C LEU A 94 14.95 7.05 8.50
N HIS A 95 14.22 8.10 8.07
CA HIS A 95 14.18 8.48 6.65
C HIS A 95 15.45 9.19 6.20
N ASP A 96 15.87 10.18 6.95
CA ASP A 96 17.03 11.00 6.58
C ASP A 96 18.35 10.28 6.93
N SER A 97 19.42 10.61 6.25
CA SER A 97 20.75 10.13 6.64
C SER A 97 21.24 10.73 7.95
N THR A 98 20.59 11.80 8.41
CA THR A 98 20.93 12.54 9.64
C THR A 98 19.80 12.46 10.67
N LEU A 99 20.15 12.66 11.93
CA LEU A 99 19.24 12.59 13.09
C LEU A 99 18.43 13.89 13.30
N ASP A 100 18.83 14.98 12.64
CA ASP A 100 18.48 16.36 12.97
C ASP A 100 16.97 16.69 12.91
N ARG A 101 16.22 16.13 11.93
CA ARG A 101 14.85 16.54 11.66
C ARG A 101 13.83 15.91 12.62
N THR A 102 14.02 14.65 12.93
CA THR A 102 13.02 13.85 13.66
C THR A 102 13.51 13.36 15.02
N THR A 103 14.69 13.79 15.44
CA THR A 103 15.23 13.44 16.78
C THR A 103 15.85 14.65 17.48
N ASN A 104 16.22 14.48 18.73
CA ASN A 104 17.04 15.45 19.48
C ASN A 104 18.55 15.24 19.28
N GLY A 105 18.98 14.29 18.41
CA GLY A 105 20.34 14.09 17.99
C GLY A 105 20.71 14.93 16.76
N THR A 106 21.97 14.94 16.37
CA THR A 106 22.48 15.71 15.20
C THR A 106 23.51 14.91 14.41
N GLY A 107 23.62 15.18 13.11
CA GLY A 107 24.60 14.57 12.24
C GLY A 107 24.21 13.18 11.72
N LEU A 108 25.16 12.50 11.06
CA LEU A 108 24.88 11.25 10.33
C LEU A 108 24.66 10.08 11.28
N ILE A 109 23.54 9.37 11.16
CA ILE A 109 23.22 8.18 11.95
C ILE A 109 24.32 7.11 11.89
N ARG A 110 24.96 6.94 10.74
CA ARG A 110 26.06 5.98 10.51
C ARG A 110 27.35 6.29 11.30
N GLU A 111 27.44 7.45 11.93
CA GLU A 111 28.59 7.84 12.78
C GLU A 111 28.31 7.62 14.27
N TRP A 112 27.06 7.30 14.63
CA TRP A 112 26.62 7.06 15.99
C TRP A 112 26.62 5.56 16.34
N LEU A 113 26.99 5.24 17.59
CA LEU A 113 26.81 3.89 18.11
C LEU A 113 25.35 3.64 18.49
N SER A 114 24.92 2.41 18.37
CA SER A 114 23.55 2.02 18.71
C SER A 114 23.15 2.37 20.14
N ALA A 115 24.07 2.23 21.09
CA ALA A 115 23.83 2.60 22.49
C ALA A 115 23.49 4.09 22.68
N ASP A 116 24.03 4.97 21.85
CA ASP A 116 23.74 6.40 21.92
C ASP A 116 22.42 6.72 21.19
N ILE A 117 22.17 6.09 20.03
CA ILE A 117 20.91 6.26 19.28
C ILE A 117 19.70 5.83 20.11
N ASP A 118 19.80 4.75 20.86
CA ASP A 118 18.72 4.24 21.73
C ASP A 118 18.25 5.24 22.80
N THR A 119 19.06 6.26 23.10
CA THR A 119 18.74 7.31 24.08
C THR A 119 18.05 8.53 23.48
N LEU A 120 17.97 8.61 22.14
CA LEU A 120 17.41 9.77 21.46
C LEU A 120 15.88 9.78 21.50
N ASP A 121 15.33 10.98 21.67
CA ASP A 121 13.90 11.23 21.53
C ASP A 121 13.56 11.46 20.05
N ALA A 122 12.66 10.66 19.49
CA ALA A 122 12.15 10.72 18.13
C ALA A 122 10.67 11.12 18.05
N GLY A 123 10.08 11.57 19.17
CA GLY A 123 8.65 11.87 19.23
C GLY A 123 8.30 13.31 19.57
N SER A 124 9.10 13.99 20.39
CA SER A 124 8.81 15.34 20.87
C SER A 124 8.64 16.39 19.78
N TRP A 125 9.32 16.24 18.63
CA TRP A 125 9.20 17.13 17.48
C TRP A 125 7.79 17.12 16.87
N PHE A 126 7.09 15.98 16.96
CA PHE A 126 5.73 15.82 16.47
C PHE A 126 4.68 16.34 17.44
N GLY A 127 4.95 16.22 18.75
CA GLY A 127 4.08 16.72 19.81
C GLY A 127 4.41 16.13 21.16
N GLU A 128 4.14 16.89 22.22
CA GLU A 128 4.49 16.57 23.59
C GLU A 128 3.99 15.18 24.06
N LYS A 129 2.82 14.75 23.59
CA LYS A 129 2.26 13.43 23.92
C LYS A 129 3.11 12.25 23.43
N PHE A 130 4.05 12.49 22.53
CA PHE A 130 4.96 11.49 22.00
C PHE A 130 6.39 11.62 22.53
N SER A 131 6.61 12.53 23.49
CA SER A 131 7.90 12.67 24.16
C SER A 131 8.36 11.33 24.74
N GLY A 132 9.65 11.01 24.56
CA GLY A 132 10.24 9.75 25.00
C GLY A 132 10.06 8.58 24.03
N GLN A 133 9.47 8.79 22.84
CA GLN A 133 9.57 7.79 21.77
C GLN A 133 11.03 7.72 21.30
N CYS A 134 11.65 6.56 21.40
CA CYS A 134 13.02 6.37 20.89
C CYS A 134 13.01 6.11 19.36
N VAL A 135 14.16 6.31 18.72
CA VAL A 135 14.39 5.82 17.36
C VAL A 135 14.31 4.29 17.38
N PRO A 136 13.36 3.63 16.70
CA PRO A 136 13.17 2.20 16.85
C PRO A 136 14.28 1.41 16.15
N ARG A 137 14.77 0.38 16.81
CA ARG A 137 15.54 -0.68 16.15
C ARG A 137 14.60 -1.52 15.26
N LEU A 138 15.07 -1.93 14.08
CA LEU A 138 14.27 -2.72 13.15
C LEU A 138 13.81 -4.06 13.74
N ASP A 139 14.64 -4.75 14.52
CA ASP A 139 14.27 -6.02 15.16
C ASP A 139 13.08 -5.86 16.12
N VAL A 140 12.98 -4.73 16.81
CA VAL A 140 11.85 -4.40 17.69
C VAL A 140 10.57 -4.22 16.87
N LEU A 141 10.63 -3.49 15.73
CA LEU A 141 9.48 -3.34 14.85
C LEU A 141 9.07 -4.67 14.24
N LEU A 142 10.01 -5.49 13.76
CA LEU A 142 9.73 -6.80 13.17
C LEU A 142 8.94 -7.70 14.12
N ARG A 143 9.38 -7.78 15.40
CA ARG A 143 8.67 -8.55 16.43
C ARG A 143 7.28 -7.99 16.72
N LYS A 144 7.14 -6.66 16.84
CA LYS A 144 5.85 -6.01 17.04
C LYS A 144 4.88 -6.27 15.87
N ALA A 145 5.36 -6.11 14.64
CA ALA A 145 4.58 -6.35 13.43
C ALA A 145 4.12 -7.81 13.35
N LYS A 146 5.01 -8.78 13.61
CA LYS A 146 4.68 -10.20 13.65
C LYS A 146 3.58 -10.54 14.66
N GLN A 147 3.68 -10.00 15.87
CA GLN A 147 2.69 -10.25 16.93
C GLN A 147 1.29 -9.74 16.59
N ASN A 148 1.20 -8.71 15.72
CA ASN A 148 -0.05 -8.04 15.39
C ASN A 148 -0.52 -8.28 13.95
N GLY A 149 0.19 -9.13 13.18
CA GLY A 149 -0.16 -9.42 11.78
C GLY A 149 0.02 -8.23 10.82
N LEU A 150 0.80 -7.21 11.23
CA LEU A 150 1.13 -6.06 10.39
C LEU A 150 2.22 -6.46 9.39
N LYS A 151 2.00 -6.20 8.10
CA LYS A 151 3.02 -6.36 7.06
C LYS A 151 3.90 -5.12 7.01
N LEU A 152 5.14 -5.26 6.55
CA LEU A 152 6.07 -4.15 6.43
C LEU A 152 6.54 -3.96 4.99
N THR A 153 6.70 -2.71 4.58
CA THR A 153 7.51 -2.32 3.43
C THR A 153 8.80 -1.72 3.95
N LEU A 154 9.91 -2.38 3.70
CA LEU A 154 11.23 -1.96 4.12
C LEU A 154 11.87 -1.14 3.01
N ASP A 155 11.87 0.18 3.16
CA ASP A 155 12.53 1.10 2.25
C ASP A 155 14.01 1.24 2.67
N TYR A 156 14.87 0.59 1.89
CA TYR A 156 16.29 0.55 2.17
C TYR A 156 16.96 1.89 1.88
N ARG A 157 17.60 2.46 2.90
CA ARG A 157 18.37 3.69 2.80
C ARG A 157 19.88 3.44 2.84
N THR A 158 20.33 2.66 3.82
CA THR A 158 21.75 2.32 3.98
C THR A 158 21.90 1.00 4.74
N GLY A 159 22.97 0.26 4.47
CA GLY A 159 23.32 -0.95 5.20
C GLY A 159 23.97 -2.02 4.33
N ASP A 160 23.90 -3.25 4.81
CA ASP A 160 24.29 -4.46 4.09
C ASP A 160 23.05 -5.33 3.85
N PHE A 161 22.81 -5.72 2.59
CA PHE A 161 21.64 -6.52 2.20
C PHE A 161 21.60 -7.89 2.86
N GLY A 162 22.76 -8.54 3.01
CA GLY A 162 22.86 -9.83 3.67
C GLY A 162 22.46 -9.75 5.12
N GLN A 163 22.99 -8.76 5.85
CA GLN A 163 22.66 -8.53 7.26
C GLN A 163 21.17 -8.17 7.45
N LEU A 164 20.58 -7.35 6.55
CA LEU A 164 19.16 -7.03 6.58
C LEU A 164 18.31 -8.28 6.38
N LEU A 165 18.61 -9.09 5.36
CA LEU A 165 17.89 -10.33 5.09
C LEU A 165 18.02 -11.34 6.23
N ASP A 166 19.21 -11.48 6.82
CA ASP A 166 19.43 -12.38 7.95
C ASP A 166 18.64 -11.94 9.17
N LEU A 167 18.54 -10.63 9.42
CA LEU A 167 17.69 -10.08 10.48
C LEU A 167 16.22 -10.42 10.23
N VAL A 168 15.70 -10.12 9.04
CA VAL A 168 14.28 -10.38 8.69
C VAL A 168 13.96 -11.88 8.73
N ARG A 169 14.88 -12.75 8.27
CA ARG A 169 14.73 -14.20 8.37
C ARG A 169 14.73 -14.71 9.80
N ARG A 170 15.65 -14.20 10.63
CA ARG A 170 15.76 -14.59 12.05
C ARG A 170 14.50 -14.22 12.84
N GLU A 171 13.90 -13.09 12.55
CA GLU A 171 12.62 -12.68 13.16
C GLU A 171 11.41 -13.42 12.54
N GLY A 172 11.61 -14.18 11.46
CA GLY A 172 10.55 -14.95 10.77
C GLY A 172 9.51 -14.08 10.11
N MET A 173 9.96 -12.96 9.50
CA MET A 173 9.10 -11.96 8.86
C MET A 173 9.26 -11.89 7.34
N LEU A 174 10.04 -12.78 6.71
CA LEU A 174 10.38 -12.69 5.30
C LEU A 174 9.14 -12.62 4.38
N GLU A 175 8.13 -13.45 4.65
CA GLU A 175 6.89 -13.50 3.87
C GLU A 175 5.95 -12.29 4.13
N ASN A 176 6.21 -11.54 5.22
CA ASN A 176 5.42 -10.39 5.63
C ASN A 176 6.14 -9.05 5.39
N CYS A 177 7.32 -9.10 4.74
CA CYS A 177 8.06 -7.91 4.36
C CYS A 177 8.12 -7.78 2.84
N THR A 178 7.95 -6.56 2.34
CA THR A 178 8.31 -6.15 0.98
C THR A 178 9.57 -5.28 1.04
N PHE A 179 10.33 -5.27 -0.04
CA PHE A 179 11.61 -4.54 -0.10
C PHE A 179 11.55 -3.53 -1.24
N THR A 180 11.93 -2.29 -0.96
CA THR A 180 12.03 -1.23 -1.97
C THR A 180 13.39 -0.53 -1.90
N PHE A 181 13.82 0.03 -3.03
CA PHE A 181 15.10 0.70 -3.19
C PHE A 181 14.92 1.92 -4.08
N TRP A 182 15.62 3.00 -3.75
CA TRP A 182 15.53 4.25 -4.51
C TRP A 182 16.31 4.23 -5.80
N SER A 183 17.25 3.31 -5.98
CA SER A 183 18.04 3.19 -7.21
C SER A 183 17.89 1.82 -7.85
N ASP A 184 17.81 1.81 -9.18
CA ASP A 184 17.84 0.57 -9.98
C ASP A 184 19.09 -0.25 -9.68
N LYS A 185 20.22 0.42 -9.38
CA LYS A 185 21.50 -0.24 -9.05
C LYS A 185 21.36 -1.08 -7.79
N GLU A 186 20.77 -0.54 -6.73
CA GLU A 186 20.55 -1.26 -5.47
C GLU A 186 19.51 -2.36 -5.61
N ALA A 187 18.40 -2.08 -6.31
CA ALA A 187 17.39 -3.09 -6.59
C ALA A 187 17.95 -4.30 -7.36
N LYS A 188 18.82 -4.04 -8.36
CA LYS A 188 19.52 -5.09 -9.10
C LYS A 188 20.51 -5.86 -8.21
N ALA A 189 21.29 -5.15 -7.39
CA ALA A 189 22.23 -5.78 -6.46
C ALA A 189 21.48 -6.65 -5.43
N PHE A 190 20.38 -6.16 -4.89
CA PHE A 190 19.53 -6.94 -3.99
C PHE A 190 18.96 -8.18 -4.69
N ARG A 191 18.45 -8.05 -5.92
CA ARG A 191 17.94 -9.20 -6.69
C ARG A 191 19.01 -10.28 -6.93
N GLN A 192 20.28 -9.89 -7.08
CA GLN A 192 21.39 -10.85 -7.22
C GLN A 192 21.68 -11.61 -5.92
N VAL A 193 21.58 -10.93 -4.77
CA VAL A 193 21.81 -11.52 -3.44
C VAL A 193 20.63 -12.38 -3.00
N ALA A 194 19.42 -12.01 -3.37
CA ALA A 194 18.18 -12.62 -2.93
C ALA A 194 17.21 -12.93 -4.09
N PRO A 195 17.58 -13.83 -5.03
CA PRO A 195 16.76 -14.13 -6.21
C PRO A 195 15.42 -14.80 -5.85
N GLU A 196 15.31 -15.42 -4.69
CA GLU A 196 14.10 -16.08 -4.19
C GLU A 196 13.03 -15.12 -3.68
N ILE A 197 13.38 -13.88 -3.36
CA ILE A 197 12.43 -12.89 -2.80
C ILE A 197 11.33 -12.58 -3.82
N ARG A 198 10.06 -12.75 -3.41
CA ARG A 198 8.86 -12.54 -4.23
C ARG A 198 8.12 -11.24 -3.89
N THR A 199 8.77 -10.34 -3.17
CA THR A 199 8.18 -9.09 -2.65
C THR A 199 9.05 -7.87 -2.94
N LEU A 200 9.88 -7.94 -3.99
CA LEU A 200 10.68 -6.80 -4.45
C LEU A 200 9.80 -5.77 -5.15
N GLN A 201 9.87 -4.53 -4.71
CA GLN A 201 9.25 -3.37 -5.32
C GLN A 201 10.27 -2.63 -6.20
N ALA A 202 9.80 -2.05 -7.31
CA ALA A 202 10.61 -1.16 -8.13
C ALA A 202 9.77 0.01 -8.65
N TYR A 203 10.36 1.19 -8.68
CA TYR A 203 9.73 2.37 -9.25
C TYR A 203 9.63 2.27 -10.76
N VAL A 204 8.47 2.68 -11.29
CA VAL A 204 8.17 2.75 -12.73
C VAL A 204 7.61 4.14 -13.02
N GLY A 205 8.36 4.98 -13.73
CA GLY A 205 7.96 6.34 -14.04
C GLY A 205 6.75 6.45 -14.99
N GLY A 206 6.42 5.35 -15.67
CA GLY A 206 5.27 5.27 -16.58
C GLY A 206 5.36 4.10 -17.54
N GLY A 207 4.37 3.99 -18.44
CA GLY A 207 4.27 2.86 -19.37
C GLY A 207 5.46 2.66 -20.32
N ALA A 208 6.23 3.70 -20.60
CA ALA A 208 7.43 3.61 -21.44
C ALA A 208 8.60 2.91 -20.72
N GLU A 209 8.66 2.97 -19.39
CA GLU A 209 9.76 2.41 -18.60
C GLU A 209 9.48 0.99 -18.10
N LEU A 210 8.23 0.56 -18.11
CA LEU A 210 7.79 -0.71 -17.52
C LEU A 210 8.60 -1.91 -18.03
N ASP A 211 8.77 -2.03 -19.34
CA ASP A 211 9.47 -3.18 -19.94
C ASP A 211 10.95 -3.17 -19.59
N LYS A 212 11.58 -1.99 -19.50
CA LYS A 212 12.97 -1.81 -19.06
C LYS A 212 13.14 -2.25 -17.61
N VAL A 213 12.29 -1.75 -16.69
CA VAL A 213 12.35 -2.09 -15.27
C VAL A 213 12.17 -3.59 -15.05
N ILE A 214 11.25 -4.22 -15.78
CA ILE A 214 11.05 -5.68 -15.72
C ILE A 214 12.31 -6.41 -16.17
N ALA A 215 12.88 -6.03 -17.31
CA ALA A 215 14.06 -6.71 -17.87
C ALA A 215 15.31 -6.59 -16.97
N GLU A 216 15.46 -5.43 -16.32
CA GLU A 216 16.67 -5.11 -15.57
C GLU A 216 16.61 -5.51 -14.09
N ILE A 217 15.43 -5.42 -13.44
CA ILE A 217 15.26 -5.62 -12.00
C ILE A 217 14.47 -6.89 -11.70
N ASN A 218 13.52 -7.24 -12.58
CA ASN A 218 12.56 -8.33 -12.37
C ASN A 218 11.81 -8.18 -11.03
N PRO A 219 11.09 -7.05 -10.83
CA PRO A 219 10.34 -6.81 -9.60
C PRO A 219 9.09 -7.70 -9.53
N ASN A 220 8.44 -7.71 -8.39
CA ASN A 220 7.15 -8.34 -8.17
C ASN A 220 6.03 -7.31 -8.06
N ILE A 221 6.39 -6.07 -7.70
CA ILE A 221 5.46 -4.97 -7.47
C ILE A 221 6.01 -3.74 -8.20
N ALA A 222 5.21 -3.16 -9.09
CA ALA A 222 5.50 -1.87 -9.73
C ALA A 222 5.00 -0.74 -8.83
N VAL A 223 5.88 0.14 -8.39
CA VAL A 223 5.56 1.36 -7.64
C VAL A 223 5.41 2.51 -8.62
N ILE A 224 4.23 3.09 -8.70
CA ILE A 224 3.90 4.11 -9.70
C ILE A 224 3.16 5.27 -9.00
N ARG A 225 3.58 6.50 -9.28
CA ARG A 225 2.87 7.68 -8.77
C ARG A 225 1.43 7.69 -9.28
N ILE A 226 0.50 8.09 -8.42
CA ILE A 226 -0.94 8.07 -8.74
C ILE A 226 -1.28 8.97 -9.93
N ASP A 227 -0.59 10.09 -10.13
CA ASP A 227 -0.78 11.00 -11.26
C ASP A 227 -0.42 10.35 -12.62
N SER A 228 0.59 9.48 -12.63
CA SER A 228 1.11 8.77 -13.80
C SER A 228 0.36 7.47 -14.11
N LEU A 229 -0.58 7.06 -13.26
CA LEU A 229 -1.38 5.84 -13.45
C LEU A 229 -2.59 6.08 -14.36
N ASP A 230 -2.78 5.15 -15.27
CA ASP A 230 -4.01 4.96 -16.03
C ASP A 230 -4.40 3.47 -16.08
N LYS A 231 -5.60 3.19 -16.58
CA LYS A 231 -6.14 1.83 -16.65
C LYS A 231 -5.30 0.91 -17.53
N LEU A 232 -4.76 1.42 -18.63
CA LEU A 232 -3.95 0.63 -19.55
C LEU A 232 -2.64 0.19 -18.89
N LEU A 233 -2.01 1.08 -18.13
CA LEU A 233 -0.76 0.77 -17.42
C LEU A 233 -0.98 -0.27 -16.32
N VAL A 234 -2.05 -0.14 -15.53
CA VAL A 234 -2.42 -1.14 -14.50
C VAL A 234 -2.66 -2.50 -15.14
N GLU A 235 -3.46 -2.57 -16.21
CA GLU A 235 -3.71 -3.81 -16.95
C GLU A 235 -2.43 -4.42 -17.55
N ARG A 236 -1.50 -3.60 -18.04
CA ARG A 236 -0.20 -4.06 -18.54
C ARG A 236 0.65 -4.68 -17.43
N CYS A 237 0.70 -4.06 -16.26
CA CYS A 237 1.39 -4.61 -15.09
C CYS A 237 0.80 -5.97 -14.70
N HIS A 238 -0.52 -6.06 -14.55
CA HIS A 238 -1.21 -7.28 -14.19
C HIS A 238 -0.98 -8.40 -15.23
N LYS A 239 -1.04 -8.10 -16.54
CA LYS A 239 -0.74 -9.07 -17.62
C LYS A 239 0.69 -9.61 -17.56
N LYS A 240 1.62 -8.84 -16.99
CA LYS A 240 3.01 -9.25 -16.77
C LYS A 240 3.23 -9.92 -15.41
N GLY A 241 2.18 -10.15 -14.63
CA GLY A 241 2.24 -10.78 -13.31
C GLY A 241 2.73 -9.86 -12.19
N LEU A 242 2.78 -8.55 -12.43
CA LEU A 242 3.15 -7.57 -11.42
C LEU A 242 1.92 -7.10 -10.65
N LYS A 243 2.06 -6.93 -9.33
CA LYS A 243 1.15 -6.09 -8.56
C LYS A 243 1.45 -4.61 -8.81
N VAL A 244 0.45 -3.75 -8.62
CA VAL A 244 0.59 -2.30 -8.73
C VAL A 244 0.41 -1.66 -7.36
N LEU A 245 1.44 -0.94 -6.90
CA LEU A 245 1.35 -0.03 -5.77
C LEU A 245 1.24 1.39 -6.32
N ALA A 246 0.11 2.03 -6.03
CA ALA A 246 -0.11 3.44 -6.33
C ALA A 246 0.47 4.29 -5.20
N LEU A 247 1.35 5.22 -5.54
CA LEU A 247 1.98 6.14 -4.60
C LEU A 247 1.23 7.48 -4.61
N ALA A 248 0.47 7.77 -3.58
CA ALA A 248 -0.25 9.02 -3.36
C ALA A 248 0.26 9.67 -2.08
N LEU A 249 1.25 10.56 -2.20
CA LEU A 249 1.92 11.20 -1.08
C LEU A 249 1.95 12.71 -1.23
N GLY A 250 2.05 13.44 -0.12
CA GLY A 250 2.13 14.90 -0.10
C GLY A 250 0.93 15.56 -0.76
N THR A 251 1.16 16.39 -1.77
CA THR A 251 0.09 17.11 -2.50
C THR A 251 -0.81 16.20 -3.32
N ASP A 252 -0.34 15.00 -3.68
CA ASP A 252 -1.12 14.01 -4.42
C ASP A 252 -1.99 13.13 -3.50
N ASP A 253 -1.81 13.26 -2.18
CA ASP A 253 -2.57 12.51 -1.19
C ASP A 253 -3.90 13.20 -0.87
N VAL A 254 -4.83 13.06 -1.79
CA VAL A 254 -6.18 13.63 -1.72
C VAL A 254 -7.24 12.55 -1.97
N GLU A 255 -8.47 12.82 -1.57
CA GLU A 255 -9.60 11.89 -1.74
C GLU A 255 -9.82 11.45 -3.19
N GLU A 256 -9.49 12.30 -4.15
CA GLU A 256 -9.59 11.94 -5.57
C GLU A 256 -8.60 10.85 -5.95
N SER A 257 -7.41 10.86 -5.37
CA SER A 257 -6.41 9.81 -5.53
C SER A 257 -6.88 8.48 -4.97
N ASP A 258 -7.57 8.48 -3.82
CA ASP A 258 -8.20 7.29 -3.26
C ASP A 258 -9.21 6.70 -4.26
N ARG A 259 -10.11 7.53 -4.79
CA ARG A 259 -11.10 7.08 -5.79
C ARG A 259 -10.44 6.56 -7.05
N LYS A 260 -9.44 7.28 -7.57
CA LYS A 260 -8.67 6.87 -8.74
C LYS A 260 -8.01 5.51 -8.53
N ALA A 261 -7.36 5.29 -7.38
CA ALA A 261 -6.74 4.01 -7.05
C ALA A 261 -7.75 2.85 -7.02
N ILE A 262 -8.93 3.08 -6.43
CA ILE A 262 -10.02 2.09 -6.38
C ILE A 262 -10.56 1.80 -7.79
N GLU A 263 -10.84 2.84 -8.59
CA GLU A 263 -11.39 2.71 -9.95
C GLU A 263 -10.43 2.02 -10.92
N LEU A 264 -9.14 2.27 -10.79
CA LEU A 264 -8.11 1.64 -11.59
C LEU A 264 -7.83 0.18 -11.17
N GLY A 265 -8.26 -0.22 -9.98
CA GLY A 265 -8.05 -1.56 -9.47
C GLY A 265 -6.60 -1.86 -9.11
N VAL A 266 -5.88 -0.88 -8.53
CA VAL A 266 -4.53 -1.11 -8.01
C VAL A 266 -4.54 -2.09 -6.85
N ASP A 267 -3.44 -2.77 -6.61
CA ASP A 267 -3.35 -3.78 -5.55
C ASP A 267 -3.06 -3.17 -4.18
N VAL A 268 -2.26 -2.10 -4.15
CA VAL A 268 -1.86 -1.40 -2.92
C VAL A 268 -1.95 0.11 -3.15
N LEU A 269 -2.44 0.86 -2.16
CA LEU A 269 -2.38 2.32 -2.11
C LEU A 269 -1.47 2.73 -0.96
N ALA A 270 -0.37 3.44 -1.26
CA ALA A 270 0.49 4.07 -0.27
C ALA A 270 0.07 5.53 -0.08
N THR A 271 -0.14 5.95 1.17
CA THR A 271 -0.72 7.25 1.55
C THR A 271 -0.15 7.75 2.87
N ASP A 272 -0.05 9.06 3.03
CA ASP A 272 0.28 9.74 4.30
C ASP A 272 -0.92 9.73 5.28
N ARG A 273 -2.16 9.52 4.77
CA ARG A 273 -3.42 9.64 5.53
C ARG A 273 -4.22 8.34 5.59
N PRO A 274 -3.59 7.20 5.95
CA PRO A 274 -4.25 5.90 5.89
C PRO A 274 -5.50 5.81 6.76
N GLU A 275 -5.56 6.56 7.88
CA GLU A 275 -6.72 6.58 8.77
C GLU A 275 -7.96 7.24 8.14
N LEU A 276 -7.78 8.20 7.21
CA LEU A 276 -8.90 8.82 6.50
C LEU A 276 -9.49 7.86 5.47
N PHE A 277 -8.63 7.14 4.74
CA PHE A 277 -9.07 6.08 3.85
C PHE A 277 -9.88 5.02 4.61
N VAL A 278 -9.36 4.54 5.75
CA VAL A 278 -10.05 3.53 6.57
C VAL A 278 -11.39 4.05 7.05
N LYS A 279 -11.47 5.26 7.60
CA LYS A 279 -12.73 5.86 8.06
C LYS A 279 -13.79 5.91 6.96
N LYS A 280 -13.38 6.15 5.72
CA LYS A 280 -14.30 6.33 4.59
C LYS A 280 -14.67 5.03 3.92
N TYR A 281 -13.71 4.16 3.64
CA TYR A 281 -13.89 3.00 2.78
C TYR A 281 -13.91 1.66 3.53
N ARG A 282 -13.45 1.63 4.80
CA ARG A 282 -13.42 0.46 5.69
C ARG A 282 -13.99 0.80 7.07
N PRO A 283 -15.20 1.40 7.17
CA PRO A 283 -15.75 1.91 8.44
C PRO A 283 -15.89 0.82 9.52
N GLU A 284 -16.00 -0.43 9.14
CA GLU A 284 -16.01 -1.59 10.06
C GLU A 284 -14.67 -1.80 10.77
N HIS A 285 -13.58 -1.22 10.26
CA HIS A 285 -12.26 -1.21 10.91
C HIS A 285 -12.10 -0.06 11.90
N THR A 286 -13.03 0.90 11.89
CA THR A 286 -13.04 1.99 12.86
C THR A 286 -13.89 1.60 14.06
N TRP A 287 -13.24 1.31 15.19
CA TRP A 287 -13.83 1.23 16.54
C TRP A 287 -14.33 -0.13 17.03
N THR A 288 -13.53 -0.73 17.87
CA THR A 288 -14.00 -1.14 19.20
C THR A 288 -13.42 -0.12 20.19
N LYS A 289 -14.31 0.57 20.91
CA LYS A 289 -13.94 1.46 22.03
C LYS A 289 -13.18 0.68 23.11
#